data_e4d5f84913131f8d78b644a0684421e1
#
_entry.id   e4d5f84913131f8d78b644a0684421e1
#
_cell.length_a   1.000
_cell.length_b   1.000
_cell.length_c   1.000
_cell.angle_alpha   90.00
_cell.angle_beta   90.00
_cell.angle_gamma   90.00
#
_symmetry.space_group_name_H-M   'P 1'
#
loop_
_entity.id
_entity.type
_entity.pdbx_description
1 polymer ?
#
loop_
_entity_poly.entity_id
_entity_poly.type
_entity_poly.pdbx_seq_one_letter_code
_entity_poly.pdbx_strand_id
1 'polypeptide(L)'
;MTSGLLDTSVVVDWHDPTVIAALPDEVAISAITMAELAAGPPLATGAVEAAKRQARLQEVESTLEPIPFDAAAARSYGIVVAAVVGEGRKPRSRFADLLIAATAHANRLDLYTRNGADFTGLEGIVRVLGI
;
A
#
# COMPACT_ATOMS: atom_id res chain seq x y z
N MET A 1 -18.07 3.53 -11.18
CA MET A 1 -16.59 3.57 -11.33
C MET A 1 -15.96 3.21 -10.01
N THR A 2 -15.03 2.24 -10.01
CA THR A 2 -14.33 1.82 -8.80
C THR A 2 -13.01 2.55 -8.66
N SER A 3 -12.62 2.84 -7.42
CA SER A 3 -11.31 3.42 -7.13
C SER A 3 -10.72 2.73 -5.89
N GLY A 4 -9.41 2.64 -5.85
CA GLY A 4 -8.74 1.98 -4.73
C GLY A 4 -7.30 2.37 -4.58
N LEU A 5 -6.81 2.21 -3.35
CA LEU A 5 -5.41 2.37 -3.01
C LEU A 5 -4.71 1.02 -3.18
N LEU A 6 -3.61 1.01 -3.88
CA LEU A 6 -2.83 -0.22 -4.08
C LEU A 6 -1.76 -0.32 -2.99
N ASP A 7 -1.76 -1.44 -2.28
CA ASP A 7 -0.65 -1.81 -1.41
C ASP A 7 0.61 -2.05 -2.25
N THR A 8 1.77 -1.91 -1.66
CA THR A 8 3.05 -2.13 -2.35
C THR A 8 3.12 -3.51 -2.99
N SER A 9 2.55 -4.54 -2.36
CA SER A 9 2.51 -5.90 -2.91
C SER A 9 1.82 -5.99 -4.27
N VAL A 10 0.87 -5.12 -4.54
CA VAL A 10 0.16 -5.06 -5.83
C VAL A 10 1.00 -4.31 -6.86
N VAL A 11 1.60 -3.19 -6.45
CA VAL A 11 2.38 -2.35 -7.35
C VAL A 11 3.60 -3.09 -7.91
N VAL A 12 4.28 -3.90 -7.10
CA VAL A 12 5.45 -4.65 -7.56
C VAL A 12 5.10 -5.70 -8.62
N ASP A 13 3.83 -6.10 -8.69
CA ASP A 13 3.35 -7.10 -9.64
C ASP A 13 2.31 -6.54 -10.63
N TRP A 14 2.25 -5.25 -10.82
CA TRP A 14 1.19 -4.64 -11.61
C TRP A 14 1.27 -4.89 -13.13
N HIS A 15 2.32 -5.59 -13.58
CA HIS A 15 2.38 -6.09 -14.95
C HIS A 15 1.86 -7.52 -15.09
N ASP A 16 1.58 -8.19 -13.97
CA ASP A 16 0.99 -9.53 -13.99
C ASP A 16 -0.45 -9.45 -14.52
N PRO A 17 -0.81 -10.20 -15.57
CA PRO A 17 -2.17 -10.16 -16.13
C PRO A 17 -3.27 -10.44 -15.11
N THR A 18 -3.05 -11.31 -14.14
CA THR A 18 -4.03 -11.59 -13.08
C THR A 18 -4.23 -10.41 -12.16
N VAL A 19 -3.18 -9.66 -11.88
CA VAL A 19 -3.25 -8.44 -11.09
C VAL A 19 -3.99 -7.36 -11.87
N ILE A 20 -3.61 -7.14 -13.12
CA ILE A 20 -4.26 -6.14 -13.99
C ILE A 20 -5.77 -6.38 -14.06
N ALA A 21 -6.20 -7.63 -14.22
CA ALA A 21 -7.61 -7.97 -14.33
C ALA A 21 -8.40 -7.66 -13.05
N ALA A 22 -7.74 -7.60 -11.90
CA ALA A 22 -8.35 -7.36 -10.60
C ALA A 22 -8.29 -5.90 -10.13
N LEU A 23 -7.58 -5.03 -10.86
CA LEU A 23 -7.43 -3.63 -10.45
C LEU A 23 -8.75 -2.85 -10.56
N PRO A 24 -8.96 -1.86 -9.70
CA PRO A 24 -10.10 -0.96 -9.85
C PRO A 24 -9.92 -0.05 -11.08
N ASP A 25 -10.99 0.64 -11.47
CA ASP A 25 -10.95 1.56 -12.62
C ASP A 25 -9.96 2.70 -12.41
N GLU A 26 -9.93 3.25 -11.20
CA GLU A 26 -8.97 4.28 -10.80
C GLU A 26 -8.08 3.74 -9.69
N VAL A 27 -6.78 3.82 -9.90
CA VAL A 27 -5.78 3.36 -8.93
C VAL A 27 -5.07 4.54 -8.29
N ALA A 28 -4.74 4.40 -7.01
CA ALA A 28 -3.93 5.37 -6.27
C ALA A 28 -2.87 4.62 -5.48
N ILE A 29 -1.79 5.30 -5.13
CA ILE A 29 -0.78 4.78 -4.22
C ILE A 29 -0.53 5.79 -3.11
N SER A 30 -0.05 5.31 -1.97
CA SER A 30 0.34 6.17 -0.86
C SER A 30 1.79 6.63 -0.99
N ALA A 31 2.12 7.73 -0.32
CA ALA A 31 3.51 8.16 -0.16
C ALA A 31 4.37 7.09 0.53
N ILE A 32 3.75 6.25 1.37
CA ILE A 32 4.45 5.13 2.04
C ILE A 32 4.89 4.10 1.00
N THR A 33 3.99 3.72 0.09
CA THR A 33 4.34 2.80 -1.02
C THR A 33 5.48 3.40 -1.86
N MET A 34 5.41 4.69 -2.17
CA MET A 34 6.48 5.34 -2.92
C MET A 34 7.82 5.27 -2.16
N ALA A 35 7.80 5.47 -0.84
CA ALA A 35 8.99 5.36 0.00
C ALA A 35 9.57 3.94 -0.03
N GLU A 36 8.70 2.92 0.04
CA GLU A 36 9.14 1.53 -0.05
C GLU A 36 9.77 1.22 -1.41
N LEU A 37 9.18 1.73 -2.49
CA LEU A 37 9.74 1.56 -3.83
C LEU A 37 11.08 2.28 -3.97
N ALA A 38 11.20 3.49 -3.40
CA ALA A 38 12.46 4.26 -3.42
C ALA A 38 13.58 3.57 -2.64
N ALA A 39 13.23 2.84 -1.59
CA ALA A 39 14.19 2.06 -0.80
C ALA A 39 14.63 0.76 -1.52
N GLY A 40 13.90 0.35 -2.55
CA GLY A 40 14.16 -0.91 -3.24
C GLY A 40 15.55 -1.01 -3.86
N PRO A 41 15.98 -0.06 -4.72
CA PRO A 41 17.30 -0.15 -5.36
C PRO A 41 18.47 -0.24 -4.37
N PRO A 42 18.58 0.64 -3.34
CA PRO A 42 19.68 0.54 -2.38
C PRO A 42 19.69 -0.77 -1.58
N LEU A 43 18.54 -1.41 -1.40
CA LEU A 43 18.44 -2.65 -0.64
C LEU A 43 18.60 -3.90 -1.52
N ALA A 44 18.71 -3.73 -2.82
CA ALA A 44 18.81 -4.86 -3.75
C ALA A 44 20.14 -5.60 -3.62
N THR A 45 20.11 -6.91 -3.82
CA THR A 45 21.30 -7.75 -3.90
C THR A 45 21.75 -7.81 -5.36
N GLY A 46 22.78 -7.04 -5.68
CA GLY A 46 23.39 -7.03 -7.01
C GLY A 46 22.79 -6.00 -7.97
N ALA A 47 23.55 -5.71 -9.02
CA ALA A 47 23.24 -4.64 -9.97
C ALA A 47 21.99 -4.90 -10.81
N VAL A 48 21.73 -6.14 -11.18
CA VAL A 48 20.57 -6.50 -12.02
C VAL A 48 19.27 -6.22 -11.27
N GLU A 49 19.17 -6.67 -10.02
CA GLU A 49 17.99 -6.45 -9.20
C GLU A 49 17.82 -4.96 -8.88
N ALA A 50 18.91 -4.25 -8.59
CA ALA A 50 18.88 -2.80 -8.35
C ALA A 50 18.32 -2.06 -9.58
N ALA A 51 18.75 -2.44 -10.78
CA ALA A 51 18.28 -1.84 -12.02
C ALA A 51 16.79 -2.09 -12.25
N LYS A 52 16.29 -3.29 -11.95
CA LYS A 52 14.87 -3.63 -12.06
C LYS A 52 14.03 -2.79 -11.10
N ARG A 53 14.48 -2.65 -9.87
CA ARG A 53 13.77 -1.84 -8.86
C ARG A 53 13.77 -0.37 -9.21
N GLN A 54 14.88 0.12 -9.77
CA GLN A 54 14.98 1.51 -10.24
C GLN A 54 14.01 1.77 -11.40
N ALA A 55 13.93 0.85 -12.35
CA ALA A 55 13.00 0.97 -13.48
C ALA A 55 11.55 0.99 -13.00
N ARG A 56 11.21 0.13 -12.04
CA ARG A 56 9.86 0.11 -11.44
C ARG A 56 9.54 1.44 -10.75
N LEU A 57 10.47 1.95 -9.95
CA LEU A 57 10.30 3.23 -9.27
C LEU A 57 10.01 4.35 -10.27
N GLN A 58 10.80 4.44 -11.33
CA GLN A 58 10.63 5.47 -12.36
C GLN A 58 9.30 5.33 -13.09
N GLU A 59 8.86 4.13 -13.38
CA GLU A 59 7.57 3.89 -14.02
C GLU A 59 6.41 4.36 -13.13
N VAL A 60 6.45 4.01 -11.86
CA VAL A 60 5.40 4.41 -10.90
C VAL A 60 5.37 5.93 -10.74
N GLU A 61 6.54 6.56 -10.57
CA GLU A 61 6.64 8.01 -10.45
C GLU A 61 6.08 8.75 -11.67
N SER A 62 6.28 8.18 -12.86
CA SER A 62 5.79 8.81 -14.11
C SER A 62 4.30 8.57 -14.35
N THR A 63 3.69 7.63 -13.63
CA THR A 63 2.30 7.21 -13.86
C THR A 63 1.35 7.74 -12.79
N LEU A 64 1.78 7.79 -11.53
CA LEU A 64 0.91 8.10 -10.38
C LEU A 64 1.53 9.16 -9.48
N GLU A 65 0.70 10.11 -9.05
CA GLU A 65 1.02 11.05 -7.99
C GLU A 65 0.66 10.39 -6.66
N PRO A 66 1.62 10.21 -5.72
CA PRO A 66 1.31 9.53 -4.45
C PRO A 66 0.45 10.41 -3.55
N ILE A 67 -0.50 9.79 -2.86
CA ILE A 67 -1.29 10.47 -1.83
C ILE A 67 -0.39 10.72 -0.62
N PRO A 68 -0.28 11.97 -0.15
CA PRO A 68 0.60 12.27 0.98
C PRO A 68 0.07 11.72 2.30
N PHE A 69 0.98 11.43 3.21
CA PHE A 69 0.64 11.09 4.58
C PHE A 69 0.48 12.38 5.37
N ASP A 70 -0.70 12.97 5.27
CA ASP A 70 -1.02 14.27 5.85
C ASP A 70 -1.61 14.15 7.27
N ALA A 71 -2.10 15.26 7.82
CA ALA A 71 -2.69 15.27 9.15
C ALA A 71 -3.90 14.36 9.27
N ALA A 72 -4.72 14.25 8.21
CA ALA A 72 -5.88 13.35 8.20
C ALA A 72 -5.42 11.89 8.25
N ALA A 73 -4.40 11.52 7.49
CA ALA A 73 -3.83 10.18 7.52
C ALA A 73 -3.22 9.88 8.89
N ALA A 74 -2.56 10.86 9.51
CA ALA A 74 -2.01 10.70 10.85
C ALA A 74 -3.10 10.42 11.89
N ARG A 75 -4.23 11.11 11.81
CA ARG A 75 -5.37 10.84 12.70
C ARG A 75 -5.96 9.46 12.45
N SER A 76 -6.09 9.08 11.18
CA SER A 76 -6.56 7.74 10.80
C SER A 76 -5.63 6.64 11.33
N TYR A 77 -4.34 6.91 11.42
CA TYR A 77 -3.39 5.95 11.98
C TYR A 77 -3.75 5.56 13.41
N GLY A 78 -4.17 6.52 14.23
CA GLY A 78 -4.65 6.23 15.59
C GLY A 78 -5.85 5.27 15.59
N ILE A 79 -6.79 5.44 14.66
CA ILE A 79 -7.95 4.56 14.51
C ILE A 79 -7.49 3.15 14.09
N VAL A 80 -6.57 3.07 13.14
CA VAL A 80 -6.01 1.79 12.65
C VAL A 80 -5.29 1.06 13.78
N VAL A 81 -4.45 1.74 14.54
CA VAL A 81 -3.72 1.16 15.68
C VAL A 81 -4.70 0.64 16.73
N ALA A 82 -5.74 1.39 17.06
CA ALA A 82 -6.75 0.96 18.03
C ALA A 82 -7.42 -0.34 17.58
N ALA A 83 -7.73 -0.49 16.30
CA ALA A 83 -8.34 -1.71 15.76
C ALA A 83 -7.39 -2.90 15.86
N VAL A 84 -6.11 -2.70 15.55
CA VAL A 84 -5.08 -3.76 15.61
C VAL A 84 -4.84 -4.22 17.05
N VAL A 85 -4.72 -3.28 17.97
CA VAL A 85 -4.53 -3.56 19.40
C VAL A 85 -5.76 -4.29 19.95
N GLY A 86 -6.96 -3.89 19.54
CA GLY A 86 -8.20 -4.56 19.93
C GLY A 86 -8.26 -6.02 19.53
N GLU A 87 -7.57 -6.40 18.44
CA GLU A 87 -7.44 -7.79 18.00
C GLU A 87 -6.26 -8.51 18.64
N GLY A 88 -5.57 -7.89 19.60
CA GLY A 88 -4.41 -8.48 20.28
C GLY A 88 -3.15 -8.50 19.42
N ARG A 89 -3.09 -7.74 18.35
CA ARG A 89 -1.94 -7.68 17.45
C ARG A 89 -0.98 -6.55 17.84
N LYS A 90 0.26 -6.66 17.38
CA LYS A 90 1.31 -5.68 17.65
C LYS A 90 1.49 -4.75 16.45
N PRO A 91 1.24 -3.44 16.59
CA PRO A 91 1.35 -2.49 15.49
C PRO A 91 2.75 -2.44 14.85
N ARG A 92 3.81 -2.59 15.65
CA ARG A 92 5.20 -2.44 15.18
C ARG A 92 5.60 -3.44 14.10
N SER A 93 5.07 -4.66 14.13
CA SER A 93 5.43 -5.70 13.17
C SER A 93 4.90 -5.42 11.77
N ARG A 94 3.98 -4.45 11.64
CA ARG A 94 3.32 -4.12 10.37
C ARG A 94 3.22 -2.62 10.16
N PHE A 95 4.22 -1.91 10.59
CA PHE A 95 4.18 -0.44 10.64
C PHE A 95 3.84 0.19 9.28
N ALA A 96 4.59 -0.18 8.24
CA ALA A 96 4.35 0.37 6.90
C ALA A 96 2.94 0.02 6.38
N ASP A 97 2.49 -1.21 6.57
CA ASP A 97 1.15 -1.65 6.16
C ASP A 97 0.06 -0.84 6.85
N LEU A 98 0.25 -0.54 8.14
CA LEU A 98 -0.73 0.25 8.89
C LEU A 98 -0.75 1.71 8.46
N LEU A 99 0.38 2.28 8.05
CA LEU A 99 0.43 3.62 7.46
C LEU A 99 -0.29 3.67 6.12
N ILE A 100 -0.16 2.62 5.31
CA ILE A 100 -0.89 2.49 4.05
C ILE A 100 -2.40 2.40 4.32
N ALA A 101 -2.81 1.55 5.27
CA ALA A 101 -4.21 1.42 5.66
C ALA A 101 -4.78 2.75 6.18
N ALA A 102 -4.00 3.51 6.95
CA ALA A 102 -4.41 4.83 7.43
C ALA A 102 -4.63 5.81 6.28
N THR A 103 -3.80 5.75 5.25
CA THR A 103 -3.96 6.57 4.05
C THR A 103 -5.27 6.21 3.33
N ALA A 104 -5.55 4.92 3.18
CA ALA A 104 -6.81 4.46 2.58
C ALA A 104 -8.01 4.94 3.38
N HIS A 105 -7.99 4.79 4.69
CA HIS A 105 -9.06 5.22 5.58
C HIS A 105 -9.31 6.73 5.48
N ALA A 106 -8.26 7.53 5.55
CA ALA A 106 -8.38 8.99 5.50
C ALA A 106 -8.96 9.48 4.18
N ASN A 107 -8.72 8.75 3.09
CA ASN A 107 -9.16 9.13 1.74
C ASN A 107 -10.40 8.34 1.28
N ARG A 108 -10.98 7.52 2.15
CA ARG A 108 -12.18 6.72 1.88
C ARG A 108 -12.01 5.82 0.64
N LEU A 109 -10.85 5.19 0.56
CA LEU A 109 -10.51 4.27 -0.52
C LEU A 109 -10.51 2.83 -0.03
N ASP A 110 -10.94 1.91 -0.90
CA ASP A 110 -10.71 0.50 -0.69
C ASP A 110 -9.21 0.22 -0.81
N LEU A 111 -8.72 -0.78 -0.09
CA LEU A 111 -7.31 -1.18 -0.13
C LEU A 111 -7.17 -2.50 -0.87
N TYR A 112 -6.39 -2.50 -1.94
CA TYR A 112 -6.08 -3.69 -2.73
C TYR A 112 -4.72 -4.24 -2.33
N THR A 113 -4.66 -5.53 -1.99
CA THR A 113 -3.42 -6.16 -1.53
C THR A 113 -3.32 -7.60 -2.01
N ARG A 114 -2.09 -8.10 -2.14
CA ARG A 114 -1.82 -9.52 -2.36
C ARG A 114 -1.61 -10.27 -1.04
N ASN A 115 -1.54 -9.55 0.07
CA ASN A 115 -1.25 -10.09 1.40
C ASN A 115 -2.35 -9.69 2.39
N GLY A 116 -3.59 -10.14 2.13
CA GLY A 116 -4.76 -9.77 2.95
C GLY A 116 -4.60 -10.05 4.44
N ALA A 117 -3.85 -11.10 4.79
CA ALA A 117 -3.57 -11.44 6.19
C ALA A 117 -2.84 -10.33 6.95
N ASP A 118 -2.07 -9.49 6.24
CA ASP A 118 -1.34 -8.37 6.85
C ASP A 118 -2.28 -7.27 7.37
N PHE A 119 -3.53 -7.28 6.92
CA PHE A 119 -4.53 -6.28 7.28
C PHE A 119 -5.67 -6.85 8.11
N THR A 120 -5.49 -8.02 8.70
CA THR A 120 -6.48 -8.64 9.57
C THR A 120 -6.78 -7.73 10.78
N GLY A 121 -8.05 -7.57 11.10
CA GLY A 121 -8.50 -6.69 12.18
C GLY A 121 -8.99 -5.33 11.70
N LEU A 122 -8.78 -5.00 10.42
CA LEU A 122 -9.15 -3.70 9.86
C LEU A 122 -10.46 -3.71 9.08
N GLU A 123 -11.13 -4.86 8.99
CA GLU A 123 -12.31 -5.07 8.13
C GLU A 123 -13.46 -4.12 8.44
N GLY A 124 -13.56 -3.64 9.69
CA GLY A 124 -14.61 -2.71 10.10
C GLY A 124 -14.34 -1.25 9.74
N ILE A 125 -13.12 -0.91 9.32
CA ILE A 125 -12.73 0.48 9.06
C ILE A 125 -12.19 0.72 7.66
N VAL A 126 -11.58 -0.30 7.04
CA VAL A 126 -11.08 -0.23 5.67
C VAL A 126 -11.54 -1.49 4.94
N ARG A 127 -12.13 -1.32 3.77
CA ARG A 127 -12.48 -2.47 2.94
C ARG A 127 -11.20 -2.97 2.25
N VAL A 128 -10.79 -4.18 2.60
CA VAL A 128 -9.58 -4.81 2.07
C VAL A 128 -9.98 -5.85 1.03
N LEU A 129 -9.43 -5.72 -0.18
CA LEU A 129 -9.69 -6.59 -1.31
C LEU A 129 -8.42 -7.35 -1.66
N GLY A 130 -8.45 -8.67 -1.51
CA GLY A 130 -7.33 -9.53 -1.90
C GLY A 130 -7.29 -9.76 -3.42
N ILE A 131 -6.10 -9.75 -3.96
CA ILE A 131 -5.88 -10.08 -5.37
C ILE A 131 -5.17 -11.40 -5.50
#